data_91063dc2f3aee29b7d80cf7c12202524
#
_entry.id   91063dc2f3aee29b7d80cf7c12202524
#
_cell.length_a   1.000
_cell.length_b   1.000
_cell.length_c   1.000
_cell.angle_alpha   90.00
_cell.angle_beta   90.00
_cell.angle_gamma   90.00
#
_symmetry.space_group_name_H-M   'P 1'
#
loop_
_entity.id
_entity.type
_entity.pdbx_description
1 polymer ?
#
loop_
_entity_poly.entity_id
_entity_poly.type
_entity_poly.pdbx_seq_one_letter_code
_entity_poly.pdbx_strand_id
1 'polypeptide(L)'
;MAKWTFAESTVGLIDQGPNNSTAEHFKSQDIFSALVRESIQNSLDVPLYSDRPVKVKYAFGKIEGSLNDDLREVEQHVKASFEANQDSSQYQRMASFIDEHAGKDISYLKVADFNTTGMDYEKGNNSCGFYSFVESIGKSSKSIEGSGGSYGFGKAAYYEFSNTRSVLVSSRTAEGACAFRGCSMLCTHVLNDKKYAFSGFFDLGD
;
A
#
# COMPACT_ATOMS: atom_id res chain seq x y z
N MET A 1 7.95 -19.52 -0.27
CA MET A 1 7.46 -19.05 1.04
C MET A 1 7.06 -17.59 0.92
N ALA A 2 5.96 -17.22 1.54
CA ALA A 2 5.52 -15.82 1.61
C ALA A 2 6.54 -14.99 2.38
N LYS A 3 6.92 -13.82 1.86
CA LYS A 3 7.90 -12.93 2.53
C LYS A 3 7.85 -11.52 1.98
N TRP A 4 8.35 -10.59 2.78
CA TRP A 4 8.67 -9.26 2.32
C TRP A 4 10.03 -9.24 1.62
N THR A 5 10.11 -8.49 0.51
CA THR A 5 11.34 -8.27 -0.24
C THR A 5 11.51 -6.77 -0.49
N PHE A 6 12.58 -6.20 0.06
CA PHE A 6 13.03 -4.83 -0.24
C PHE A 6 14.26 -4.94 -1.12
N ALA A 7 14.30 -4.19 -2.22
CA ALA A 7 15.47 -4.16 -3.08
C ALA A 7 16.65 -3.51 -2.36
N GLU A 8 17.84 -4.10 -2.46
CA GLU A 8 19.05 -3.44 -1.97
C GLU A 8 19.30 -2.17 -2.80
N SER A 9 19.51 -1.05 -2.10
CA SER A 9 19.79 0.24 -2.73
C SER A 9 21.28 0.31 -3.05
N THR A 10 21.61 0.39 -4.32
CA THR A 10 23.00 0.51 -4.80
C THR A 10 23.36 1.97 -5.05
N VAL A 11 24.68 2.24 -5.23
CA VAL A 11 25.18 3.56 -5.59
C VAL A 11 24.52 4.04 -6.88
N GLY A 12 23.97 5.28 -6.85
CA GLY A 12 23.29 5.89 -8.01
C GLY A 12 21.77 5.82 -7.97
N LEU A 13 21.17 5.14 -6.98
CA LEU A 13 19.73 5.24 -6.72
C LEU A 13 19.43 6.45 -5.83
N ILE A 14 18.29 7.09 -6.11
CA ILE A 14 17.81 8.23 -5.30
C ILE A 14 17.32 7.72 -3.95
N ASP A 15 17.81 8.35 -2.89
CA ASP A 15 17.31 8.11 -1.55
C ASP A 15 15.97 8.81 -1.34
N GLN A 16 15.01 8.09 -0.82
CA GLN A 16 13.70 8.60 -0.44
C GLN A 16 13.69 8.89 1.06
N GLY A 17 13.55 10.14 1.42
CA GLY A 17 13.35 10.56 2.82
C GLY A 17 11.89 10.40 3.28
N PRO A 18 11.60 10.73 4.57
CA PRO A 18 10.25 10.62 5.15
C PRO A 18 9.27 11.65 4.57
N ASN A 19 9.76 12.81 4.16
CA ASN A 19 8.95 13.87 3.59
C ASN A 19 8.91 13.72 2.06
N ASN A 20 7.83 13.15 1.56
CA ASN A 20 7.57 13.09 0.12
C ASN A 20 6.28 13.85 -0.20
N SER A 21 6.12 14.24 -1.47
CA SER A 21 4.97 15.02 -1.93
C SER A 21 3.62 14.35 -1.62
N THR A 22 3.61 13.05 -1.49
CA THR A 22 2.43 12.24 -1.24
C THR A 22 2.02 12.32 0.24
N ALA A 23 2.98 12.20 1.16
CA ALA A 23 2.75 12.37 2.60
C ALA A 23 2.33 13.81 2.92
N GLU A 24 2.97 14.81 2.28
CA GLU A 24 2.61 16.23 2.43
C GLU A 24 1.15 16.52 2.05
N HIS A 25 0.65 15.88 0.99
CA HIS A 25 -0.74 16.08 0.52
C HIS A 25 -1.78 15.70 1.58
N PHE A 26 -1.51 14.70 2.42
CA PHE A 26 -2.44 14.22 3.44
C PHE A 26 -2.21 14.80 4.84
N LYS A 27 -1.12 15.54 5.08
CA LYS A 27 -0.81 16.11 6.41
C LYS A 27 -1.91 17.00 6.99
N SER A 28 -2.64 17.72 6.14
CA SER A 28 -3.71 18.66 6.57
C SER A 28 -5.10 18.05 6.50
N GLN A 29 -5.25 16.78 6.11
CA GLN A 29 -6.54 16.12 5.93
C GLN A 29 -6.77 15.08 7.03
N ASP A 30 -8.06 14.86 7.37
CA ASP A 30 -8.43 13.65 8.11
C ASP A 30 -8.22 12.44 7.21
N ILE A 31 -7.24 11.61 7.59
CA ILE A 31 -6.79 10.48 6.76
C ILE A 31 -7.90 9.44 6.56
N PHE A 32 -8.81 9.28 7.54
CA PHE A 32 -9.93 8.36 7.39
C PHE A 32 -10.91 8.86 6.33
N SER A 33 -11.27 10.14 6.38
CA SER A 33 -12.12 10.77 5.34
C SER A 33 -11.46 10.73 3.96
N ALA A 34 -10.15 10.92 3.89
CA ALA A 34 -9.41 10.80 2.65
C ALA A 34 -9.47 9.36 2.09
N LEU A 35 -9.22 8.35 2.92
CA LEU A 35 -9.31 6.94 2.54
C LEU A 35 -10.70 6.56 2.01
N VAL A 36 -11.76 6.98 2.72
CA VAL A 36 -13.14 6.71 2.31
C VAL A 36 -13.45 7.36 0.97
N ARG A 37 -13.11 8.64 0.80
CA ARG A 37 -13.32 9.36 -0.47
C ARG A 37 -12.58 8.71 -1.63
N GLU A 38 -11.30 8.44 -1.47
CA GLU A 38 -10.46 7.87 -2.54
C GLU A 38 -10.90 6.45 -2.91
N SER A 39 -11.26 5.62 -1.93
CA SER A 39 -11.73 4.26 -2.21
C SER A 39 -13.07 4.25 -2.95
N ILE A 40 -14.03 5.11 -2.55
CA ILE A 40 -15.31 5.25 -3.24
C ILE A 40 -15.09 5.77 -4.66
N GLN A 41 -14.28 6.81 -4.84
CA GLN A 41 -14.02 7.39 -6.16
C GLN A 41 -13.37 6.36 -7.10
N ASN A 42 -12.36 5.64 -6.63
CA ASN A 42 -11.69 4.62 -7.44
C ASN A 42 -12.66 3.53 -7.91
N SER A 43 -13.58 3.12 -7.03
CA SER A 43 -14.57 2.09 -7.35
C SER A 43 -15.65 2.61 -8.33
N LEU A 44 -16.09 3.87 -8.19
CA LEU A 44 -17.08 4.48 -9.06
C LEU A 44 -16.56 4.76 -10.48
N ASP A 45 -15.25 4.91 -10.63
CA ASP A 45 -14.62 5.16 -11.94
C ASP A 45 -14.59 3.92 -12.85
N VAL A 46 -14.83 2.72 -12.31
CA VAL A 46 -14.66 1.45 -13.04
C VAL A 46 -15.84 0.47 -12.82
N PRO A 47 -17.11 0.90 -13.02
CA PRO A 47 -18.25 0.01 -12.85
C PRO A 47 -18.23 -1.10 -13.91
N LEU A 48 -18.49 -2.36 -13.48
CA LEU A 48 -18.59 -3.50 -14.41
C LEU A 48 -19.93 -3.45 -15.19
N TYR A 49 -21.02 -3.20 -14.47
CA TYR A 49 -22.37 -3.09 -15.07
C TYR A 49 -22.98 -1.75 -14.65
N SER A 50 -23.37 -0.95 -15.63
CA SER A 50 -23.95 0.40 -15.40
C SER A 50 -25.37 0.37 -14.83
N ASP A 51 -26.09 -0.73 -14.99
CA ASP A 51 -27.46 -0.95 -14.48
C ASP A 51 -27.50 -1.40 -13.01
N ARG A 52 -26.35 -1.60 -12.38
CA ARG A 52 -26.23 -2.05 -11.00
C ARG A 52 -25.36 -1.09 -10.18
N PRO A 53 -25.66 -0.91 -8.88
CA PRO A 53 -24.84 -0.07 -8.03
C PRO A 53 -23.48 -0.69 -7.76
N VAL A 54 -22.44 0.12 -7.76
CA VAL A 54 -21.16 -0.21 -7.16
C VAL A 54 -21.34 -0.27 -5.63
N LYS A 55 -20.74 -1.27 -4.98
CA LYS A 55 -20.77 -1.40 -3.52
C LYS A 55 -19.35 -1.36 -2.98
N VAL A 56 -19.12 -0.52 -1.98
CA VAL A 56 -17.85 -0.49 -1.21
C VAL A 56 -18.14 -0.93 0.21
N LYS A 57 -17.40 -1.93 0.69
CA LYS A 57 -17.52 -2.46 2.06
C LYS A 57 -16.25 -2.16 2.84
N TYR A 58 -16.44 -1.70 4.06
CA TYR A 58 -15.38 -1.54 5.06
C TYR A 58 -15.60 -2.56 6.17
N ALA A 59 -14.58 -3.30 6.51
CA ALA A 59 -14.64 -4.30 7.58
C ALA A 59 -13.34 -4.27 8.39
N PHE A 60 -13.49 -4.21 9.71
CA PHE A 60 -12.38 -4.37 10.64
C PHE A 60 -12.25 -5.83 11.04
N GLY A 61 -11.02 -6.27 11.20
CA GLY A 61 -10.70 -7.62 11.65
C GLY A 61 -9.37 -7.67 12.38
N LYS A 62 -9.03 -8.87 12.84
CA LYS A 62 -7.76 -9.18 13.49
C LYS A 62 -7.14 -10.42 12.88
N ILE A 63 -5.84 -10.45 12.82
CA ILE A 63 -5.02 -11.57 12.42
C ILE A 63 -4.23 -11.97 13.66
N GLU A 64 -4.29 -13.25 14.05
CA GLU A 64 -3.58 -13.76 15.22
C GLU A 64 -2.07 -13.55 15.07
N GLY A 65 -1.45 -12.93 16.09
CA GLY A 65 -0.06 -12.52 16.06
C GLY A 65 0.93 -13.67 15.89
N SER A 66 0.58 -14.86 16.39
CA SER A 66 1.42 -16.07 16.31
C SER A 66 1.42 -16.76 14.94
N LEU A 67 0.45 -16.45 14.06
CA LEU A 67 0.29 -17.11 12.77
C LEU A 67 0.89 -16.34 11.59
N ASN A 68 1.48 -15.17 11.82
CA ASN A 68 1.81 -14.23 10.74
C ASN A 68 3.18 -13.57 10.87
N ASP A 69 4.18 -14.31 11.31
CA ASP A 69 5.56 -13.82 11.39
C ASP A 69 6.05 -13.27 10.05
N ASP A 70 5.67 -13.92 8.93
CA ASP A 70 6.01 -13.45 7.59
C ASP A 70 5.43 -12.04 7.29
N LEU A 71 4.19 -11.75 7.71
CA LEU A 71 3.60 -10.42 7.55
C LEU A 71 4.27 -9.38 8.44
N ARG A 72 4.75 -9.79 9.62
CA ARG A 72 5.40 -8.90 10.58
C ARG A 72 6.85 -8.59 10.24
N GLU A 73 7.46 -9.30 9.31
CA GLU A 73 8.84 -9.03 8.87
C GLU A 73 9.02 -7.56 8.44
N VAL A 74 8.01 -6.92 7.87
CA VAL A 74 8.02 -5.49 7.52
C VAL A 74 8.28 -4.57 8.72
N GLU A 75 7.94 -5.00 9.94
CA GLU A 75 8.13 -4.20 11.16
C GLU A 75 9.60 -3.85 11.41
N GLN A 76 10.54 -4.75 11.03
CA GLN A 76 11.98 -4.50 11.14
C GLN A 76 12.41 -3.36 10.19
N HIS A 77 11.87 -3.34 8.97
CA HIS A 77 12.13 -2.27 8.00
C HIS A 77 11.53 -0.94 8.44
N VAL A 78 10.35 -0.95 9.09
CA VAL A 78 9.76 0.26 9.67
C VAL A 78 10.65 0.83 10.77
N LYS A 79 11.14 -0.01 11.70
CA LYS A 79 12.06 0.43 12.77
C LYS A 79 13.36 0.99 12.21
N ALA A 80 13.96 0.30 11.24
CA ALA A 80 15.17 0.78 10.57
C ALA A 80 14.94 2.12 9.83
N SER A 81 13.74 2.31 9.28
CA SER A 81 13.35 3.60 8.69
C SER A 81 13.23 4.73 9.72
N PHE A 82 12.77 4.42 10.93
CA PHE A 82 12.79 5.38 12.04
C PHE A 82 14.22 5.71 12.48
N GLU A 83 15.08 4.72 12.64
CA GLU A 83 16.51 4.95 12.98
C GLU A 83 17.20 5.85 11.98
N ALA A 84 16.89 5.72 10.70
CA ALA A 84 17.41 6.59 9.64
C ALA A 84 16.79 8.01 9.64
N ASN A 85 15.67 8.24 10.33
CA ASN A 85 14.88 9.48 10.27
C ASN A 85 14.26 9.81 11.64
N GLN A 86 15.07 9.87 12.69
CA GLN A 86 14.64 10.05 14.09
C GLN A 86 13.84 11.35 14.33
N ASP A 87 14.04 12.38 13.51
CA ASP A 87 13.30 13.65 13.61
C ASP A 87 11.88 13.56 13.03
N SER A 88 11.52 12.44 12.37
CA SER A 88 10.21 12.23 11.80
C SER A 88 9.21 11.75 12.85
N SER A 89 8.29 12.60 13.27
CA SER A 89 7.22 12.25 14.20
C SER A 89 6.32 11.12 13.67
N GLN A 90 6.21 10.96 12.35
CA GLN A 90 5.46 9.88 11.74
C GLN A 90 6.15 8.53 11.98
N TYR A 91 7.43 8.41 11.67
CA TYR A 91 8.18 7.18 11.88
C TYR A 91 8.33 6.84 13.37
N GLN A 92 8.46 7.86 14.23
CA GLN A 92 8.44 7.67 15.68
C GLN A 92 7.13 7.00 16.15
N ARG A 93 5.97 7.49 15.70
CA ARG A 93 4.67 6.89 16.04
C ARG A 93 4.55 5.45 15.52
N MET A 94 5.04 5.18 14.31
CA MET A 94 5.03 3.83 13.72
C MET A 94 5.89 2.86 14.54
N ALA A 95 7.10 3.26 14.92
CA ALA A 95 7.98 2.44 15.74
C ALA A 95 7.38 2.17 17.13
N SER A 96 6.83 3.20 17.79
CA SER A 96 6.13 3.04 19.08
C SER A 96 4.93 2.10 18.97
N PHE A 97 4.13 2.22 17.90
CA PHE A 97 3.01 1.32 17.65
C PHE A 97 3.47 -0.14 17.54
N ILE A 98 4.56 -0.42 16.82
CA ILE A 98 5.12 -1.76 16.68
C ILE A 98 5.56 -2.32 18.04
N ASP A 99 6.25 -1.52 18.86
CA ASP A 99 6.72 -1.95 20.18
C ASP A 99 5.56 -2.26 21.12
N GLU A 100 4.53 -1.42 21.12
CA GLU A 100 3.32 -1.61 21.93
C GLU A 100 2.49 -2.85 21.54
N HIS A 101 2.60 -3.28 20.27
CA HIS A 101 1.82 -4.39 19.71
C HIS A 101 2.67 -5.64 19.40
N ALA A 102 3.91 -5.68 19.87
CA ALA A 102 4.79 -6.82 19.67
C ALA A 102 4.14 -8.11 20.24
N GLY A 103 4.05 -9.15 19.41
CA GLY A 103 3.44 -10.44 19.76
C GLY A 103 1.91 -10.42 19.94
N LYS A 104 1.24 -9.29 19.74
CA LYS A 104 -0.22 -9.18 19.81
C LYS A 104 -0.86 -9.37 18.43
N ASP A 105 -2.18 -9.53 18.41
CA ASP A 105 -2.97 -9.59 17.20
C ASP A 105 -2.80 -8.31 16.35
N ILE A 106 -2.73 -8.49 15.04
CA ILE A 106 -2.67 -7.40 14.08
C ILE A 106 -4.10 -7.02 13.70
N SER A 107 -4.50 -5.79 14.00
CA SER A 107 -5.77 -5.23 13.50
C SER A 107 -5.62 -4.79 12.05
N TYR A 108 -6.63 -5.06 11.24
CA TYR A 108 -6.67 -4.59 9.85
C TYR A 108 -8.01 -3.95 9.49
N LEU A 109 -7.96 -3.03 8.53
CA LEU A 109 -9.14 -2.55 7.81
C LEU A 109 -9.12 -3.16 6.40
N LYS A 110 -10.21 -3.85 6.05
CA LYS A 110 -10.46 -4.32 4.69
C LYS A 110 -11.41 -3.37 3.98
N VAL A 111 -10.98 -2.85 2.85
CA VAL A 111 -11.83 -2.13 1.89
C VAL A 111 -12.03 -3.05 0.69
N ALA A 112 -13.27 -3.36 0.35
CA ALA A 112 -13.61 -4.24 -0.76
C ALA A 112 -14.72 -3.62 -1.60
N ASP A 113 -14.54 -3.63 -2.91
CA ASP A 113 -15.52 -3.16 -3.88
C ASP A 113 -16.14 -4.33 -4.68
N PHE A 114 -17.32 -4.07 -5.22
CA PHE A 114 -18.12 -5.04 -5.96
C PHE A 114 -18.87 -4.32 -7.08
N ASN A 115 -19.12 -5.03 -8.16
CA ASN A 115 -19.60 -4.50 -9.43
C ASN A 115 -18.61 -3.49 -10.03
N THR A 116 -17.33 -3.83 -9.94
CA THR A 116 -16.21 -3.14 -10.58
C THR A 116 -15.51 -4.10 -11.53
N THR A 117 -14.78 -3.57 -12.52
CA THR A 117 -14.05 -4.41 -13.50
C THR A 117 -12.93 -5.23 -12.87
N GLY A 118 -12.51 -4.86 -11.66
CA GLY A 118 -11.27 -5.33 -11.07
C GLY A 118 -10.04 -4.70 -11.76
N MET A 119 -8.87 -5.05 -11.26
CA MET A 119 -7.60 -4.61 -11.85
C MET A 119 -6.98 -5.82 -12.57
N ASP A 120 -6.75 -5.66 -13.86
CA ASP A 120 -6.03 -6.62 -14.68
C ASP A 120 -4.57 -6.72 -14.26
N TYR A 121 -3.99 -7.90 -14.42
CA TYR A 121 -2.57 -8.16 -14.17
C TYR A 121 -2.00 -9.06 -15.25
N GLU A 122 -0.88 -8.64 -15.80
CA GLU A 122 -0.07 -9.43 -16.72
C GLU A 122 1.40 -9.24 -16.35
N LYS A 123 2.11 -10.33 -16.11
CA LYS A 123 3.53 -10.30 -15.72
C LYS A 123 4.38 -9.60 -16.80
N GLY A 124 5.09 -8.55 -16.38
CA GLY A 124 5.94 -7.76 -17.28
C GLY A 124 5.20 -6.65 -18.05
N ASN A 125 3.88 -6.53 -17.90
CA ASN A 125 3.11 -5.44 -18.49
C ASN A 125 2.96 -4.28 -17.50
N ASN A 126 3.75 -3.22 -17.69
CA ASN A 126 3.74 -2.03 -16.82
C ASN A 126 2.56 -1.08 -17.11
N SER A 127 1.63 -1.46 -17.95
CA SER A 127 0.43 -0.68 -18.30
C SER A 127 -0.84 -1.24 -17.67
N CYS A 128 -0.81 -2.41 -17.03
CA CYS A 128 -1.99 -3.01 -16.41
C CYS A 128 -2.41 -2.26 -15.12
N GLY A 129 -3.70 -2.38 -14.78
CA GLY A 129 -4.30 -1.68 -13.65
C GLY A 129 -3.67 -2.05 -12.32
N PHE A 130 -3.41 -3.34 -12.09
CA PHE A 130 -2.79 -3.84 -10.86
C PHE A 130 -1.36 -3.31 -10.68
N TYR A 131 -0.54 -3.33 -11.75
CA TYR A 131 0.79 -2.73 -11.71
C TYR A 131 0.72 -1.23 -11.37
N SER A 132 -0.15 -0.51 -12.05
CA SER A 132 -0.31 0.94 -11.82
C SER A 132 -0.72 1.26 -10.38
N PHE A 133 -1.53 0.42 -9.76
CA PHE A 133 -1.97 0.61 -8.38
C PHE A 133 -0.90 0.19 -7.36
N VAL A 134 -0.27 -0.97 -7.52
CA VAL A 134 0.63 -1.57 -6.50
C VAL A 134 2.09 -1.19 -6.72
N GLU A 135 2.57 -1.21 -7.97
CA GLU A 135 4.00 -1.20 -8.29
C GLU A 135 4.49 0.12 -8.88
N SER A 136 3.65 1.14 -9.02
CA SER A 136 4.06 2.43 -9.58
C SER A 136 3.71 3.59 -8.68
N ILE A 137 4.43 4.70 -8.80
CA ILE A 137 4.12 5.99 -8.18
C ILE A 137 3.85 7.01 -9.29
N GLY A 138 2.76 7.78 -9.13
CA GLY A 138 2.43 8.83 -10.10
C GLY A 138 1.96 8.33 -11.48
N LYS A 139 1.68 7.02 -11.63
CA LYS A 139 1.03 6.47 -12.83
C LYS A 139 -0.45 6.20 -12.55
N SER A 140 -1.27 6.47 -13.56
CA SER A 140 -2.66 6.06 -13.61
C SER A 140 -2.85 5.23 -14.88
N SER A 141 -3.52 4.09 -14.78
CA SER A 141 -3.90 3.27 -15.95
C SER A 141 -5.15 3.82 -16.66
N LYS A 142 -5.73 4.93 -16.16
CA LYS A 142 -6.95 5.51 -16.71
C LYS A 142 -6.65 6.23 -18.02
N SER A 143 -7.04 5.62 -19.13
CA SER A 143 -6.97 6.18 -20.50
C SER A 143 -8.16 7.09 -20.84
N ILE A 144 -9.08 7.37 -19.90
CA ILE A 144 -10.28 8.13 -20.16
C ILE A 144 -10.00 9.61 -19.85
N GLU A 145 -9.97 10.44 -20.89
CA GLU A 145 -10.02 11.90 -20.77
C GLU A 145 -11.30 12.30 -20.02
N GLY A 146 -11.13 12.97 -18.87
CA GLY A 146 -12.25 13.44 -18.04
C GLY A 146 -12.45 12.72 -16.71
N SER A 147 -11.71 11.64 -16.39
CA SER A 147 -11.72 11.08 -15.05
C SER A 147 -10.92 11.99 -14.11
N GLY A 148 -11.59 12.63 -13.14
CA GLY A 148 -11.00 13.56 -12.17
C GLY A 148 -10.06 12.93 -11.13
N GLY A 149 -9.38 11.84 -11.49
CA GLY A 149 -8.44 11.15 -10.62
C GLY A 149 -7.13 11.92 -10.47
N SER A 150 -6.78 12.26 -9.24
CA SER A 150 -5.57 12.97 -8.83
C SER A 150 -4.31 12.18 -9.18
N TYR A 151 -3.82 12.21 -10.39
CA TYR A 151 -2.46 11.77 -10.84
C TYR A 151 -1.82 10.58 -10.09
N GLY A 152 -2.60 9.59 -9.64
CA GLY A 152 -2.11 8.45 -8.87
C GLY A 152 -1.78 8.74 -7.40
N PHE A 153 -2.10 9.93 -6.87
CA PHE A 153 -1.90 10.26 -5.46
C PHE A 153 -2.94 9.63 -4.52
N GLY A 154 -4.15 9.33 -5.01
CA GLY A 154 -5.24 8.79 -4.18
C GLY A 154 -4.88 7.51 -3.45
N LYS A 155 -4.08 6.63 -4.06
CA LYS A 155 -3.61 5.40 -3.42
C LYS A 155 -2.74 5.62 -2.17
N ALA A 156 -2.15 6.80 -2.03
CA ALA A 156 -1.34 7.12 -0.86
C ALA A 156 -2.16 7.16 0.43
N ALA A 157 -3.46 7.45 0.36
CA ALA A 157 -4.35 7.43 1.52
C ALA A 157 -4.34 6.05 2.21
N TYR A 158 -4.21 4.95 1.46
CA TYR A 158 -4.13 3.60 2.04
C TYR A 158 -2.84 3.41 2.84
N TYR A 159 -1.70 3.88 2.32
CA TYR A 159 -0.41 3.79 3.02
C TYR A 159 -0.34 4.70 4.24
N GLU A 160 -0.86 5.93 4.14
CA GLU A 160 -0.90 6.87 5.25
C GLU A 160 -1.85 6.41 6.38
N PHE A 161 -2.90 5.67 6.06
CA PHE A 161 -3.81 5.08 7.03
C PHE A 161 -3.18 3.89 7.78
N SER A 162 -2.25 3.19 7.18
CA SER A 162 -1.61 2.00 7.76
C SER A 162 -0.50 2.39 8.75
N ASN A 163 -0.55 1.87 9.97
CA ASN A 163 0.48 2.10 10.98
C ASN A 163 1.87 1.52 10.63
N THR A 164 1.95 0.67 9.61
CA THR A 164 3.21 0.13 9.07
C THR A 164 3.47 0.60 7.64
N ARG A 165 2.64 1.53 7.12
CA ARG A 165 2.66 1.96 5.72
C ARG A 165 2.63 0.79 4.74
N SER A 166 1.91 -0.26 5.10
CA SER A 166 1.81 -1.49 4.32
C SER A 166 0.36 -1.79 3.97
N VAL A 167 0.14 -2.23 2.75
CA VAL A 167 -1.17 -2.54 2.19
C VAL A 167 -1.09 -3.88 1.46
N LEU A 168 -2.04 -4.77 1.74
CA LEU A 168 -2.23 -6.01 0.98
C LEU A 168 -3.35 -5.78 -0.04
N VAL A 169 -3.07 -6.03 -1.30
CA VAL A 169 -3.99 -5.79 -2.40
C VAL A 169 -4.32 -7.10 -3.08
N SER A 170 -5.61 -7.36 -3.27
CA SER A 170 -6.08 -8.46 -4.12
C SER A 170 -7.11 -7.93 -5.11
N SER A 171 -7.09 -8.47 -6.32
CA SER A 171 -8.03 -8.13 -7.36
C SER A 171 -8.51 -9.38 -8.08
N ARG A 172 -9.77 -9.36 -8.55
CA ARG A 172 -10.32 -10.38 -9.44
C ARG A 172 -11.08 -9.69 -10.55
N THR A 173 -10.71 -9.98 -11.79
CA THR A 173 -11.42 -9.46 -12.97
C THR A 173 -12.72 -10.23 -13.24
N ALA A 174 -13.56 -9.67 -14.13
CA ALA A 174 -14.80 -10.31 -14.56
C ALA A 174 -14.55 -11.68 -15.23
N GLU A 175 -13.43 -11.84 -15.91
CA GLU A 175 -12.97 -13.05 -16.58
C GLU A 175 -12.40 -14.07 -15.58
N GLY A 176 -12.27 -13.70 -14.31
CA GLY A 176 -11.82 -14.58 -13.24
C GLY A 176 -10.31 -14.58 -12.99
N ALA A 177 -9.54 -13.75 -13.69
CA ALA A 177 -8.12 -13.57 -13.40
C ALA A 177 -7.94 -12.95 -11.99
N CYS A 178 -7.02 -13.49 -11.20
CA CYS A 178 -6.75 -13.06 -9.84
C CYS A 178 -5.32 -12.57 -9.71
N ALA A 179 -5.13 -11.50 -8.94
CA ALA A 179 -3.83 -10.98 -8.56
C ALA A 179 -3.80 -10.69 -7.06
N PHE A 180 -2.65 -10.89 -6.44
CA PHE A 180 -2.40 -10.54 -5.03
C PHE A 180 -0.97 -10.05 -4.88
N ARG A 181 -0.78 -8.98 -4.12
CA ARG A 181 0.52 -8.50 -3.67
C ARG A 181 0.39 -7.59 -2.45
N GLY A 182 1.35 -7.68 -1.53
CA GLY A 182 1.56 -6.63 -0.53
C GLY A 182 2.53 -5.57 -1.04
N CYS A 183 2.36 -4.35 -0.57
CA CYS A 183 3.31 -3.27 -0.82
C CYS A 183 3.47 -2.43 0.45
N SER A 184 4.72 -2.08 0.76
CA SER A 184 5.08 -1.16 1.83
C SER A 184 5.84 0.03 1.26
N MET A 185 5.52 1.25 1.75
CA MET A 185 6.08 2.51 1.28
C MET A 185 6.73 3.25 2.45
N LEU A 186 8.00 2.98 2.67
CA LEU A 186 8.79 3.54 3.77
C LEU A 186 9.68 4.71 3.30
N CYS A 187 10.87 4.82 3.87
CA CYS A 187 11.98 5.60 3.34
C CYS A 187 13.18 4.70 3.08
N THR A 188 14.21 5.22 2.43
CA THR A 188 15.49 4.52 2.30
C THR A 188 16.10 4.32 3.69
N HIS A 189 16.52 3.11 4.02
CA HIS A 189 17.00 2.74 5.36
C HIS A 189 18.10 1.68 5.31
N VAL A 190 18.78 1.50 6.43
CA VAL A 190 19.79 0.46 6.60
C VAL A 190 19.30 -0.56 7.61
N LEU A 191 19.33 -1.84 7.24
CA LEU A 191 18.98 -2.95 8.12
C LEU A 191 20.03 -4.05 7.93
N ASN A 192 20.64 -4.53 9.03
CA ASN A 192 21.69 -5.56 9.01
C ASN A 192 22.85 -5.21 8.04
N ASP A 193 23.37 -3.99 8.14
CA ASP A 193 24.48 -3.44 7.32
C ASP A 193 24.17 -3.35 5.81
N LYS A 194 22.93 -3.55 5.40
CA LYS A 194 22.48 -3.40 4.02
C LYS A 194 21.54 -2.22 3.87
N LYS A 195 21.76 -1.43 2.83
CA LYS A 195 20.90 -0.32 2.46
C LYS A 195 19.76 -0.80 1.57
N TYR A 196 18.54 -0.46 1.93
CA TYR A 196 17.33 -0.87 1.21
C TYR A 196 16.59 0.31 0.60
N ALA A 197 15.94 0.07 -0.53
CA ALA A 197 15.03 1.01 -1.16
C ALA A 197 13.81 1.28 -0.26
N PHE A 198 13.15 2.39 -0.51
CA PHE A 198 11.99 2.86 0.26
C PHE A 198 10.74 1.99 0.10
N SER A 199 10.66 1.16 -0.93
CA SER A 199 9.50 0.28 -1.16
C SER A 199 9.87 -1.19 -1.07
N GLY A 200 8.96 -1.97 -0.50
CA GLY A 200 9.07 -3.41 -0.44
C GLY A 200 7.77 -4.09 -0.85
N PHE A 201 7.87 -5.34 -1.27
CA PHE A 201 6.73 -6.13 -1.73
C PHE A 201 6.63 -7.43 -0.95
N PHE A 202 5.38 -7.83 -0.68
CA PHE A 202 5.06 -9.12 -0.09
C PHE A 202 4.44 -10.01 -1.16
N ASP A 203 5.11 -11.12 -1.45
CA ASP A 203 4.68 -12.12 -2.41
C ASP A 203 4.47 -13.46 -1.73
N LEU A 204 3.50 -14.24 -2.22
CA LEU A 204 3.20 -15.57 -1.67
C LEU A 204 4.24 -16.64 -2.05
N GLY A 205 5.20 -16.28 -2.88
CA GLY A 205 6.15 -17.20 -3.50
C GLY A 205 5.55 -17.85 -4.76
N ASP A 206 6.44 -18.37 -5.60
CA ASP A 206 6.06 -19.18 -6.77
C ASP A 206 5.62 -20.58 -6.32
#